data_7c822aff0350c6e4a28a3770157abb72
#
_entry.id   7c822aff0350c6e4a28a3770157abb72
#
_cell.length_a   1.000
_cell.length_b   1.000
_cell.length_c   1.000
_cell.angle_alpha   90.00
_cell.angle_beta   90.00
_cell.angle_gamma   90.00
#
_symmetry.space_group_name_H-M   'P 1'
#
loop_
_entity.id
_entity.type
_entity.pdbx_description
1 polymer ?
#
loop_
_entity_poly.entity_id
_entity_poly.type
_entity_poly.pdbx_seq_one_letter_code
_entity_poly.pdbx_strand_id
1 'polypeptide(L)'
;MRMYNKGKLVVDLSREFIDSAGAKHYAQAAIGAVEERDPFRREVKGGTLREKMLANLADDNVLSQKGLIEMFDSTIGASTVLLPFGGRTQRSETQVSVQKLPTDGYTDTASIMAFGYNPFLASWSPYHGAAYAVVDAAAKVVAAGARYDKMRYSYQEYFERMTKSPRTW
;
A
#
# COMPACT_ATOMS: atom_id res chain seq x y z
N MET A 1 -4.37 36.93 -3.72
CA MET A 1 -3.30 36.91 -4.75
C MET A 1 -3.90 37.39 -6.07
N ARG A 2 -3.27 38.37 -6.71
CA ARG A 2 -3.72 38.87 -8.02
C ARG A 2 -2.62 38.71 -9.05
N MET A 3 -2.96 38.21 -10.22
CA MET A 3 -2.02 38.06 -11.34
C MET A 3 -2.57 38.77 -12.57
N TYR A 4 -1.70 39.50 -13.24
CA TYR A 4 -2.04 40.27 -14.44
C TYR A 4 -1.21 39.77 -15.63
N ASN A 5 -1.82 39.66 -16.77
CA ASN A 5 -1.16 39.40 -18.03
C ASN A 5 -1.52 40.52 -19.01
N LYS A 6 -0.51 41.24 -19.51
CA LYS A 6 -0.69 42.39 -20.39
C LYS A 6 -1.75 43.39 -19.92
N GLY A 7 -1.73 43.70 -18.62
CA GLY A 7 -2.67 44.62 -17.97
C GLY A 7 -4.05 44.06 -17.67
N LYS A 8 -4.36 42.83 -18.08
CA LYS A 8 -5.63 42.14 -17.79
C LYS A 8 -5.47 41.28 -16.55
N LEU A 9 -6.39 41.42 -15.60
CA LEU A 9 -6.47 40.54 -14.43
C LEU A 9 -6.87 39.12 -14.88
N VAL A 10 -6.01 38.13 -14.62
CA VAL A 10 -6.24 36.73 -14.99
C VAL A 10 -6.45 35.81 -13.80
N VAL A 11 -6.00 36.23 -12.61
CA VAL A 11 -6.25 35.53 -11.34
C VAL A 11 -6.56 36.57 -10.27
N ASP A 12 -7.66 36.36 -9.54
CA ASP A 12 -8.00 37.11 -8.32
C ASP A 12 -8.49 36.12 -7.25
N LEU A 13 -7.60 35.76 -6.34
CA LEU A 13 -7.89 34.86 -5.22
C LEU A 13 -7.77 35.60 -3.91
N SER A 14 -8.82 35.50 -3.08
CA SER A 14 -8.78 36.06 -1.74
C SER A 14 -7.78 35.33 -0.85
N ARG A 15 -7.30 35.99 0.20
CA ARG A 15 -6.43 35.35 1.19
C ARG A 15 -7.15 34.24 1.93
N GLU A 16 -8.41 34.48 2.28
CA GLU A 16 -9.27 33.49 2.93
C GLU A 16 -9.41 32.20 2.10
N PHE A 17 -9.61 32.35 0.79
CA PHE A 17 -9.67 31.19 -0.12
C PHE A 17 -8.37 30.40 -0.13
N ILE A 18 -7.24 31.08 -0.17
CA ILE A 18 -5.90 30.43 -0.18
C ILE A 18 -5.62 29.75 1.15
N ASP A 19 -5.88 30.42 2.27
CA ASP A 19 -5.58 29.91 3.62
C ASP A 19 -6.55 28.81 4.06
N SER A 20 -7.76 28.76 3.51
CA SER A 20 -8.75 27.69 3.80
C SER A 20 -8.64 26.47 2.89
N ALA A 21 -7.66 26.41 1.99
CA ALA A 21 -7.53 25.38 0.96
C ALA A 21 -8.82 25.20 0.12
N GLY A 22 -9.68 26.25 0.07
CA GLY A 22 -10.92 26.26 -0.67
C GLY A 22 -12.18 26.35 0.22
N ALA A 23 -13.32 26.01 -0.35
CA ALA A 23 -14.60 26.04 0.36
C ALA A 23 -14.77 24.84 1.29
N LYS A 24 -15.48 25.05 2.40
CA LYS A 24 -15.92 23.93 3.25
C LYS A 24 -16.92 23.06 2.48
N HIS A 25 -16.63 21.78 2.43
CA HIS A 25 -17.53 20.80 1.85
C HIS A 25 -18.28 20.05 2.96
N TYR A 26 -19.58 19.92 2.80
CA TYR A 26 -20.42 19.15 3.69
C TYR A 26 -20.96 17.95 2.92
N ALA A 27 -20.80 16.78 3.48
CA ALA A 27 -21.32 15.54 2.90
C ALA A 27 -22.02 14.71 3.97
N GLN A 28 -22.98 13.92 3.55
CA GLN A 28 -23.59 12.90 4.38
C GLN A 28 -22.93 11.57 4.05
N ALA A 29 -22.39 10.89 5.05
CA ALA A 29 -21.83 9.56 4.92
C ALA A 29 -22.81 8.52 5.48
N ALA A 30 -22.99 7.42 4.78
CA ALA A 30 -23.75 6.27 5.26
C ALA A 30 -22.80 5.14 5.62
N ILE A 31 -22.77 4.76 6.87
CA ILE A 31 -21.98 3.63 7.35
C ILE A 31 -22.83 2.37 7.21
N GLY A 32 -22.45 1.47 6.29
CA GLY A 32 -23.06 0.17 6.14
C GLY A 32 -22.61 -0.80 7.23
N ALA A 33 -23.49 -1.74 7.59
CA ALA A 33 -23.08 -2.87 8.40
C ALA A 33 -22.10 -3.75 7.62
N VAL A 34 -21.12 -4.32 8.34
CA VAL A 34 -20.20 -5.30 7.78
C VAL A 34 -20.97 -6.60 7.52
N GLU A 35 -20.75 -7.20 6.37
CA GLU A 35 -21.39 -8.49 6.01
C GLU A 35 -20.97 -9.57 7.02
N GLU A 36 -21.96 -10.28 7.56
CA GLU A 36 -21.73 -11.40 8.49
C GLU A 36 -21.23 -12.64 7.72
N ARG A 37 -19.95 -12.65 7.41
CA ARG A 37 -19.26 -13.81 6.85
C ARG A 37 -17.83 -13.87 7.38
N ASP A 38 -17.24 -15.05 7.35
CA ASP A 38 -15.82 -15.22 7.63
C ASP A 38 -15.01 -14.67 6.44
N PRO A 39 -14.29 -13.52 6.59
CA PRO A 39 -13.54 -12.91 5.51
C PRO A 39 -12.33 -13.73 5.06
N PHE A 40 -11.89 -14.71 5.87
CA PHE A 40 -10.78 -15.60 5.55
C PHE A 40 -11.23 -16.87 4.83
N ARG A 41 -12.52 -17.14 4.82
CA ARG A 41 -13.07 -18.28 4.10
C ARG A 41 -13.28 -17.93 2.64
N ARG A 42 -12.40 -18.44 1.79
CA ARG A 42 -12.46 -18.27 0.35
C ARG A 42 -12.89 -19.56 -0.34
N GLU A 43 -13.86 -19.46 -1.21
CA GLU A 43 -14.19 -20.56 -2.11
C GLU A 43 -13.22 -20.57 -3.31
N VAL A 44 -12.51 -21.67 -3.48
CA VAL A 44 -11.63 -21.88 -4.62
C VAL A 44 -12.35 -22.79 -5.62
N LYS A 45 -12.37 -22.36 -6.88
CA LYS A 45 -13.00 -23.12 -7.97
C LYS A 45 -12.30 -24.46 -8.21
N GLY A 46 -13.08 -25.51 -8.45
CA GLY A 46 -12.59 -26.85 -8.78
C GLY A 46 -13.29 -27.95 -7.98
N GLY A 47 -13.43 -29.15 -8.57
CA GLY A 47 -14.00 -30.33 -7.94
C GLY A 47 -12.98 -31.17 -7.18
N THR A 48 -11.73 -31.20 -7.66
CA THR A 48 -10.62 -31.95 -7.07
C THR A 48 -9.63 -31.02 -6.36
N LEU A 49 -8.85 -31.56 -5.43
CA LEU A 49 -7.77 -30.82 -4.78
C LEU A 49 -6.79 -30.21 -5.78
N ARG A 50 -6.41 -30.99 -6.81
CA ARG A 50 -5.50 -30.51 -7.87
C ARG A 50 -6.09 -29.30 -8.60
N GLU A 51 -7.36 -29.37 -9.00
CA GLU A 51 -8.02 -28.24 -9.69
C GLU A 51 -8.10 -27.01 -8.79
N LYS A 52 -8.42 -27.19 -7.52
CA LYS A 52 -8.44 -26.09 -6.54
C LYS A 52 -7.05 -25.46 -6.36
N MET A 53 -5.99 -26.27 -6.27
CA MET A 53 -4.62 -25.77 -6.18
C MET A 53 -4.22 -24.98 -7.42
N LEU A 54 -4.51 -25.51 -8.63
CA LEU A 54 -4.20 -24.82 -9.88
C LEU A 54 -4.99 -23.52 -10.01
N ALA A 55 -6.27 -23.51 -9.66
CA ALA A 55 -7.10 -22.32 -9.68
C ALA A 55 -6.60 -21.25 -8.69
N ASN A 56 -6.15 -21.67 -7.51
CA ASN A 56 -5.58 -20.75 -6.54
C ASN A 56 -4.25 -20.16 -7.01
N LEU A 57 -3.37 -20.98 -7.59
CA LEU A 57 -2.08 -20.53 -8.12
C LEU A 57 -2.21 -19.63 -9.36
N ALA A 58 -3.32 -19.70 -10.07
CA ALA A 58 -3.64 -18.84 -11.21
C ALA A 58 -4.30 -17.52 -10.84
N ASP A 59 -4.59 -17.30 -9.57
CA ASP A 59 -5.18 -16.04 -9.09
C ASP A 59 -4.14 -14.92 -9.09
N ASP A 60 -4.49 -13.75 -9.60
CA ASP A 60 -3.59 -12.60 -9.75
C ASP A 60 -2.97 -12.13 -8.42
N ASN A 61 -3.62 -12.40 -7.29
CA ASN A 61 -3.09 -12.08 -5.96
C ASN A 61 -2.20 -13.20 -5.37
N VAL A 62 -2.07 -14.34 -6.04
CA VAL A 62 -1.33 -15.51 -5.55
C VAL A 62 -0.19 -15.89 -6.50
N LEU A 63 -0.37 -15.70 -7.81
CA LEU A 63 0.64 -16.05 -8.80
C LEU A 63 1.95 -15.27 -8.56
N SER A 64 3.06 -15.87 -8.93
CA SER A 64 4.38 -15.24 -8.79
C SER A 64 4.50 -13.98 -9.65
N GLN A 65 4.90 -12.88 -9.01
CA GLN A 65 5.18 -11.60 -9.67
C GLN A 65 6.64 -11.49 -10.15
N LYS A 66 7.39 -12.60 -10.16
CA LYS A 66 8.82 -12.62 -10.46
C LYS A 66 9.16 -11.94 -11.78
N GLY A 67 8.42 -12.21 -12.84
CA GLY A 67 8.65 -11.60 -14.15
C GLY A 67 8.55 -10.08 -14.16
N LEU A 68 7.63 -9.51 -13.38
CA LEU A 68 7.50 -8.04 -13.22
C LEU A 68 8.67 -7.47 -12.40
N ILE A 69 9.03 -8.14 -11.31
CA ILE A 69 10.09 -7.69 -10.41
C ILE A 69 11.44 -7.70 -11.10
N GLU A 70 11.73 -8.74 -11.92
CA GLU A 70 12.99 -8.85 -12.66
C GLU A 70 13.14 -7.82 -13.80
N MET A 71 12.09 -7.06 -14.13
CA MET A 71 12.19 -5.94 -15.08
C MET A 71 12.87 -4.71 -14.46
N PHE A 72 13.06 -4.69 -13.15
CA PHE A 72 13.64 -3.56 -12.42
C PHE A 72 14.98 -3.93 -11.79
N ASP A 73 15.91 -2.97 -11.78
CA ASP A 73 17.18 -3.12 -11.12
C ASP A 73 17.01 -3.07 -9.59
N SER A 74 17.38 -4.16 -8.93
CA SER A 74 17.27 -4.27 -7.47
C SER A 74 18.55 -3.87 -6.74
N THR A 75 19.64 -3.60 -7.44
CA THR A 75 20.98 -3.41 -6.89
C THR A 75 21.57 -2.02 -7.17
N ILE A 76 20.83 -1.14 -7.80
CA ILE A 76 21.29 0.24 -8.08
C ILE A 76 21.67 0.94 -6.77
N GLY A 77 22.82 1.62 -6.79
CA GLY A 77 23.37 2.31 -5.64
C GLY A 77 24.11 1.40 -4.65
N ALA A 78 24.20 0.10 -4.91
CA ALA A 78 24.92 -0.91 -4.12
C ALA A 78 24.57 -0.92 -2.62
N SER A 79 23.37 -0.44 -2.23
CA SER A 79 22.89 -0.37 -0.85
C SER A 79 21.95 -1.52 -0.46
N THR A 80 21.55 -2.35 -1.43
CA THR A 80 20.58 -3.43 -1.23
C THR A 80 21.16 -4.52 -0.34
N VAL A 81 20.49 -4.79 0.79
CA VAL A 81 20.85 -5.87 1.71
C VAL A 81 20.10 -7.16 1.35
N LEU A 82 18.80 -7.04 1.04
CA LEU A 82 17.96 -8.15 0.64
C LEU A 82 17.47 -7.94 -0.79
N LEU A 83 17.72 -8.92 -1.64
CA LEU A 83 17.14 -8.96 -3.00
C LEU A 83 15.67 -9.37 -2.93
N PRO A 84 14.84 -9.00 -3.93
CA PRO A 84 13.43 -9.38 -3.99
C PRO A 84 13.17 -10.88 -3.90
N PHE A 85 14.13 -11.69 -4.42
CA PHE A 85 14.12 -13.13 -4.28
C PHE A 85 15.42 -13.60 -3.63
N GLY A 86 15.28 -14.31 -2.52
CA GLY A 86 16.37 -14.83 -1.73
C GLY A 86 16.46 -16.36 -1.76
N GLY A 87 17.27 -16.88 -0.82
CA GLY A 87 17.58 -18.29 -0.72
C GLY A 87 18.61 -18.75 -1.76
N ARG A 88 19.09 -19.97 -1.60
CA ARG A 88 20.13 -20.58 -2.45
C ARG A 88 19.73 -20.62 -3.93
N THR A 89 18.45 -20.78 -4.23
CA THR A 89 17.92 -20.88 -5.59
C THR A 89 17.25 -19.58 -6.08
N GLN A 90 17.28 -18.52 -5.26
CA GLN A 90 16.65 -17.21 -5.54
C GLN A 90 15.18 -17.35 -5.97
N ARG A 91 14.42 -18.13 -5.20
CA ARG A 91 12.99 -18.38 -5.44
C ARG A 91 12.10 -18.00 -4.26
N SER A 92 12.69 -17.68 -3.11
CA SER A 92 11.94 -17.26 -1.93
C SER A 92 11.71 -15.76 -1.99
N GLU A 93 10.47 -15.35 -2.03
CA GLU A 93 10.09 -13.92 -2.06
C GLU A 93 10.48 -13.23 -0.76
N THR A 94 11.09 -12.06 -0.89
CA THR A 94 11.41 -11.16 0.22
C THR A 94 10.32 -10.13 0.33
N GLN A 95 9.61 -10.11 1.44
CA GLN A 95 8.46 -9.22 1.64
C GLN A 95 8.82 -7.88 2.29
N VAL A 96 10.09 -7.54 2.33
CA VAL A 96 10.61 -6.29 2.87
C VAL A 96 11.71 -5.74 1.95
N SER A 97 11.88 -4.42 1.96
CA SER A 97 13.05 -3.77 1.38
C SER A 97 14.02 -3.41 2.51
N VAL A 98 15.26 -3.89 2.42
CA VAL A 98 16.32 -3.55 3.35
C VAL A 98 17.45 -2.90 2.59
N GLN A 99 17.72 -1.64 2.90
CA GLN A 99 18.72 -0.81 2.21
C GLN A 99 19.67 -0.19 3.23
N LYS A 100 20.98 -0.24 2.98
CA LYS A 100 21.95 0.49 3.77
C LYS A 100 21.74 2.00 3.62
N LEU A 101 21.95 2.74 4.70
CA LEU A 101 21.86 4.19 4.64
C LEU A 101 22.98 4.76 3.78
N PRO A 102 22.69 5.75 2.91
CA PRO A 102 23.71 6.44 2.14
C PRO A 102 24.59 7.29 3.09
N THR A 103 25.87 6.98 3.12
CA THR A 103 26.88 7.68 3.92
C THR A 103 28.18 7.79 3.13
N ASP A 104 29.04 8.72 3.52
CA ASP A 104 30.41 8.73 3.02
C ASP A 104 31.17 7.54 3.64
N GLY A 105 31.54 6.56 2.81
CA GLY A 105 32.20 5.35 3.22
C GLY A 105 31.22 4.20 3.49
N TYR A 106 31.53 3.34 4.46
CA TYR A 106 30.78 2.13 4.77
C TYR A 106 29.91 2.27 6.01
N THR A 107 28.73 1.68 6.01
CA THR A 107 27.85 1.56 7.18
C THR A 107 27.18 0.20 7.23
N ASP A 108 26.93 -0.29 8.45
CA ASP A 108 26.06 -1.44 8.70
C ASP A 108 24.64 -1.04 9.09
N THR A 109 24.37 0.26 9.21
CA THR A 109 23.04 0.77 9.49
C THR A 109 22.18 0.68 8.22
N ALA A 110 20.98 0.11 8.37
CA ALA A 110 20.04 -0.08 7.28
C ALA A 110 18.65 0.44 7.65
N SER A 111 17.91 0.85 6.64
CA SER A 111 16.48 1.08 6.73
C SER A 111 15.73 -0.17 6.29
N ILE A 112 14.60 -0.44 6.92
CA ILE A 112 13.71 -1.56 6.60
C ILE A 112 12.34 -0.98 6.28
N MET A 113 11.79 -1.36 5.14
CA MET A 113 10.44 -0.96 4.71
C MET A 113 9.65 -2.18 4.31
N ALA A 114 8.37 -2.17 4.65
CA ALA A 114 7.38 -3.13 4.19
C ALA A 114 6.04 -2.44 3.97
N PHE A 115 5.16 -3.08 3.24
CA PHE A 115 3.78 -2.65 3.15
C PHE A 115 2.84 -3.76 3.63
N GLY A 116 1.65 -3.37 4.06
CA GLY A 116 0.57 -4.27 4.37
C GLY A 116 -0.68 -3.87 3.58
N TYR A 117 -1.30 -4.82 2.94
CA TYR A 117 -2.56 -4.63 2.22
C TYR A 117 -3.20 -5.97 1.89
N ASN A 118 -4.48 -6.10 2.17
CA ASN A 118 -5.28 -7.24 1.76
C ASN A 118 -6.57 -6.75 1.08
N PRO A 119 -6.68 -6.88 -0.26
CA PRO A 119 -7.83 -6.36 -1.01
C PRO A 119 -9.16 -7.03 -0.61
N PHE A 120 -9.14 -8.29 -0.20
CA PHE A 120 -10.34 -9.01 0.21
C PHE A 120 -10.88 -8.52 1.54
N LEU A 121 -9.97 -8.26 2.51
CA LEU A 121 -10.34 -7.68 3.80
C LEU A 121 -10.79 -6.23 3.63
N ALA A 122 -10.09 -5.44 2.82
CA ALA A 122 -10.46 -4.06 2.55
C ALA A 122 -11.82 -3.94 1.86
N SER A 123 -12.15 -4.85 0.93
CA SER A 123 -13.46 -4.89 0.26
C SER A 123 -14.58 -5.36 1.19
N TRP A 124 -14.28 -6.26 2.13
CA TRP A 124 -15.24 -6.72 3.12
C TRP A 124 -15.52 -5.65 4.18
N SER A 125 -14.49 -5.03 4.71
CA SER A 125 -14.58 -3.96 5.70
C SER A 125 -13.34 -3.07 5.62
N PRO A 126 -13.46 -1.80 5.19
CA PRO A 126 -12.36 -0.86 5.15
C PRO A 126 -11.65 -0.69 6.50
N TYR A 127 -12.44 -0.67 7.60
CA TYR A 127 -11.91 -0.59 8.96
C TYR A 127 -10.99 -1.77 9.29
N HIS A 128 -11.48 -3.00 9.10
CA HIS A 128 -10.69 -4.20 9.39
C HIS A 128 -9.53 -4.35 8.40
N GLY A 129 -9.75 -4.02 7.13
CA GLY A 129 -8.70 -4.00 6.11
C GLY A 129 -7.54 -3.11 6.49
N ALA A 130 -7.82 -1.89 6.98
CA ALA A 130 -6.80 -0.96 7.46
C ALA A 130 -6.08 -1.48 8.71
N ALA A 131 -6.80 -2.02 9.70
CA ALA A 131 -6.21 -2.59 10.90
C ALA A 131 -5.27 -3.77 10.58
N TYR A 132 -5.71 -4.70 9.73
CA TYR A 132 -4.88 -5.83 9.30
C TYR A 132 -3.69 -5.38 8.44
N ALA A 133 -3.83 -4.33 7.63
CA ALA A 133 -2.71 -3.79 6.86
C ALA A 133 -1.58 -3.28 7.76
N VAL A 134 -1.93 -2.61 8.87
CA VAL A 134 -0.94 -2.17 9.88
C VAL A 134 -0.24 -3.36 10.53
N VAL A 135 -1.01 -4.38 10.93
CA VAL A 135 -0.45 -5.59 11.57
C VAL A 135 0.45 -6.36 10.61
N ASP A 136 0.04 -6.51 9.35
CA ASP A 136 0.82 -7.20 8.31
C ASP A 136 2.15 -6.47 8.04
N ALA A 137 2.11 -5.15 7.84
CA ALA A 137 3.32 -4.35 7.65
C ALA A 137 4.27 -4.46 8.87
N ALA A 138 3.72 -4.35 10.08
CA ALA A 138 4.49 -4.48 11.31
C ALA A 138 5.15 -5.86 11.44
N ALA A 139 4.40 -6.92 11.19
CA ALA A 139 4.89 -8.29 11.26
C ALA A 139 6.06 -8.54 10.30
N LYS A 140 5.95 -8.05 9.05
CA LYS A 140 7.01 -8.16 8.05
C LYS A 140 8.29 -7.44 8.48
N VAL A 141 8.16 -6.21 8.99
CA VAL A 141 9.30 -5.41 9.44
C VAL A 141 9.97 -6.04 10.67
N VAL A 142 9.18 -6.57 11.60
CA VAL A 142 9.71 -7.29 12.78
C VAL A 142 10.38 -8.61 12.38
N ALA A 143 9.79 -9.35 11.46
CA ALA A 143 10.39 -10.58 10.93
C ALA A 143 11.73 -10.34 10.24
N ALA A 144 11.94 -9.14 9.69
CA ALA A 144 13.22 -8.70 9.13
C ALA A 144 14.23 -8.18 10.17
N GLY A 145 13.89 -8.20 11.45
CA GLY A 145 14.78 -7.86 12.56
C GLY A 145 14.63 -6.45 13.13
N ALA A 146 13.66 -5.66 12.67
CA ALA A 146 13.43 -4.34 13.23
C ALA A 146 12.63 -4.37 14.53
N ARG A 147 12.76 -3.33 15.33
CA ARG A 147 12.00 -3.14 16.56
C ARG A 147 10.65 -2.48 16.26
N TYR A 148 9.55 -3.08 16.71
CA TYR A 148 8.20 -2.56 16.47
C TYR A 148 7.97 -1.16 17.08
N ASP A 149 8.60 -0.87 18.24
CA ASP A 149 8.48 0.41 18.96
C ASP A 149 9.22 1.58 18.28
N LYS A 150 10.00 1.30 17.23
CA LYS A 150 10.75 2.30 16.45
C LYS A 150 10.20 2.51 15.05
N MET A 151 9.15 1.80 14.68
CA MET A 151 8.53 1.96 13.36
C MET A 151 7.86 3.32 13.20
N ARG A 152 7.82 3.76 11.96
CA ARG A 152 7.01 4.88 11.49
C ARG A 152 6.13 4.39 10.36
N TYR A 153 4.92 4.91 10.29
CA TYR A 153 3.96 4.51 9.29
C TYR A 153 3.69 5.67 8.34
N SER A 154 3.60 5.35 7.07
CA SER A 154 3.00 6.19 6.05
C SER A 154 1.74 5.51 5.58
N TYR A 155 0.63 6.22 5.58
CA TYR A 155 -0.65 5.70 5.12
C TYR A 155 -0.93 6.24 3.75
N GLN A 156 -1.30 5.34 2.83
CA GLN A 156 -1.77 5.70 1.51
C GLN A 156 -3.18 5.17 1.35
N GLU A 157 -4.09 6.06 1.04
CA GLU A 157 -5.51 5.77 0.93
C GLU A 157 -5.93 5.96 -0.52
N TYR A 158 -6.81 5.10 -0.98
CA TYR A 158 -7.47 5.22 -2.26
C TYR A 158 -8.97 5.27 -2.05
N PHE A 159 -9.58 6.28 -2.61
CA PHE A 159 -11.02 6.46 -2.59
C PHE A 159 -11.56 6.42 -4.02
N GLU A 160 -12.72 5.83 -4.19
CA GLU A 160 -13.50 6.04 -5.40
C GLU A 160 -13.78 7.52 -5.61
N ARG A 161 -14.06 7.90 -6.85
CA ARG A 161 -14.46 9.29 -7.14
C ARG A 161 -15.65 9.66 -6.28
N MET A 162 -15.45 10.64 -5.42
CA MET A 162 -16.48 11.12 -4.50
C MET A 162 -17.65 11.68 -5.28
N THR A 163 -18.83 11.12 -5.04
CA THR A 163 -20.10 11.49 -5.68
C THR A 163 -21.02 12.15 -4.65
N LYS A 164 -22.25 12.48 -5.06
CA LYS A 164 -23.30 12.93 -4.13
C LYS A 164 -23.95 11.78 -3.34
N SER A 165 -23.56 10.53 -3.61
CA SER A 165 -24.12 9.37 -2.92
C SER A 165 -23.51 9.26 -1.51
N PRO A 166 -24.32 9.19 -0.46
CA PRO A 166 -23.84 8.99 0.91
C PRO A 166 -23.03 7.69 1.09
N ARG A 167 -23.22 6.69 0.23
CA ARG A 167 -22.48 5.44 0.26
C ARG A 167 -21.02 5.60 -0.14
N THR A 168 -20.71 6.56 -1.03
CA THR A 168 -19.34 6.79 -1.48
C THR A 168 -18.50 7.51 -0.42
N TRP A 169 -19.16 8.26 0.47
CA TRP A 169 -18.54 8.98 1.59
C TRP A 169 -18.41 8.09 2.83
#